data_c0049bf5751bbc05903b4333302e023a
#
_entry.id   c0049bf5751bbc05903b4333302e023a
#
_cell.length_a   1.000
_cell.length_b   1.000
_cell.length_c   1.000
_cell.angle_alpha   90.00
_cell.angle_beta   90.00
_cell.angle_gamma   90.00
#
_symmetry.space_group_name_H-M   'P 1'
#
loop_
_entity.id
_entity.type
_entity.pdbx_description
1 polymer ?
#
loop_
_entity_poly.entity_id
_entity_poly.type
_entity_poly.pdbx_seq_one_letter_code
_entity_poly.pdbx_strand_id
1 'polypeptide(L)'
;LCSMPGVVRAQLSVHQFDQLMKKIDDVLWYEKVGDIAHVDKVILCGPPRWKEFNPTSMSAGNELKFRAYIFIPKSVKENKKYPLIVFPHSGVHADMDTYYAHIIRELIAQEYIVVAADYRGSTGYGAGTYNNIDYGGLENEDVYISRNYMVDNFDIVDSSRVGIMGWSHGG
;
A
#
# COMPACT_ATOMS: atom_id res chain seq x y z
N LEU A 1 1.51 -52.96 19.04
CA LEU A 1 1.72 -51.54 19.33
C LEU A 1 1.36 -50.75 18.07
N CYS A 2 0.15 -50.21 18.03
CA CYS A 2 -0.33 -49.39 16.93
C CYS A 2 0.28 -47.98 17.10
N SER A 3 1.19 -47.59 16.22
CA SER A 3 1.72 -46.23 16.19
C SER A 3 0.62 -45.28 15.75
N MET A 4 0.20 -44.36 16.61
CA MET A 4 -0.69 -43.26 16.21
C MET A 4 -0.02 -42.45 15.11
N PRO A 5 -0.72 -42.14 14.02
CA PRO A 5 -0.17 -41.20 13.03
C PRO A 5 0.03 -39.84 13.71
N GLY A 6 1.24 -39.31 13.62
CA GLY A 6 1.56 -38.01 14.17
C GLY A 6 0.62 -36.96 13.58
N VAL A 7 -0.02 -36.19 14.43
CA VAL A 7 -0.85 -35.04 14.02
C VAL A 7 0.11 -34.03 13.42
N VAL A 8 0.14 -33.93 12.09
CA VAL A 8 0.83 -32.83 11.38
C VAL A 8 0.01 -31.59 11.65
N ARG A 9 0.44 -30.76 12.59
CA ARG A 9 -0.12 -29.43 12.76
C ARG A 9 0.43 -28.57 11.61
N ALA A 10 -0.42 -28.23 10.67
CA ALA A 10 -0.10 -27.20 9.69
C ALA A 10 0.09 -25.87 10.45
N GLN A 11 1.32 -25.34 10.44
CA GLN A 11 1.60 -24.01 10.94
C GLN A 11 1.62 -23.04 9.76
N LEU A 12 0.97 -21.89 9.92
CA LEU A 12 1.09 -20.80 8.95
C LEU A 12 2.55 -20.33 8.93
N SER A 13 3.08 -20.09 7.73
CA SER A 13 4.35 -19.38 7.59
C SER A 13 4.16 -17.92 8.05
N VAL A 14 5.25 -17.25 8.39
CA VAL A 14 5.21 -15.83 8.77
C VAL A 14 4.49 -14.99 7.70
N HIS A 15 4.79 -15.23 6.42
CA HIS A 15 4.13 -14.49 5.33
C HIS A 15 2.64 -14.79 5.18
N GLN A 16 2.21 -16.02 5.49
CA GLN A 16 0.76 -16.34 5.51
C GLN A 16 0.05 -15.66 6.66
N PHE A 17 0.70 -15.59 7.82
CA PHE A 17 0.18 -14.85 8.97
C PHE A 17 0.07 -13.36 8.65
N ASP A 18 1.13 -12.75 8.11
CA ASP A 18 1.12 -11.34 7.71
C ASP A 18 0.04 -11.02 6.67
N GLN A 19 -0.18 -11.93 5.70
CA GLN A 19 -1.26 -11.78 4.72
C GLN A 19 -2.65 -11.82 5.37
N LEU A 20 -2.84 -12.68 6.37
CA LEU A 20 -4.09 -12.72 7.13
C LEU A 20 -4.30 -11.45 7.94
N MET A 21 -3.27 -11.00 8.65
CA MET A 21 -3.31 -9.76 9.43
C MET A 21 -3.61 -8.56 8.54
N LYS A 22 -2.97 -8.49 7.36
CA LYS A 22 -3.23 -7.43 6.38
C LYS A 22 -4.68 -7.41 5.90
N LYS A 23 -5.30 -8.57 5.70
CA LYS A 23 -6.72 -8.66 5.33
C LYS A 23 -7.66 -8.19 6.44
N ILE A 24 -7.31 -8.46 7.68
CA ILE A 24 -8.06 -7.94 8.83
C ILE A 24 -7.91 -6.41 8.88
N ASP A 25 -6.70 -5.92 8.71
CA ASP A 25 -6.41 -4.49 8.74
C ASP A 25 -7.09 -3.73 7.59
N ASP A 26 -7.18 -4.33 6.41
CA ASP A 26 -7.97 -3.79 5.28
C ASP A 26 -9.43 -3.46 5.70
N VAL A 27 -10.03 -4.30 6.52
CA VAL A 27 -11.39 -4.07 7.04
C VAL A 27 -11.39 -2.99 8.13
N LEU A 28 -10.39 -3.02 9.01
CA LEU A 28 -10.27 -2.05 10.10
C LEU A 28 -10.08 -0.60 9.61
N TRP A 29 -9.50 -0.40 8.43
CA TRP A 29 -9.42 0.94 7.84
C TRP A 29 -10.79 1.61 7.69
N TYR A 30 -11.82 0.85 7.26
CA TYR A 30 -13.20 1.40 7.15
C TYR A 30 -13.78 1.75 8.51
N GLU A 31 -13.47 0.98 9.55
CA GLU A 31 -13.89 1.30 10.91
C GLU A 31 -13.19 2.56 11.45
N LYS A 32 -11.89 2.69 11.19
CA LYS A 32 -11.05 3.74 11.76
C LYS A 32 -11.20 5.10 11.09
N VAL A 33 -11.45 5.15 9.78
CA VAL A 33 -11.50 6.42 9.02
C VAL A 33 -12.71 6.53 8.08
N GLY A 34 -13.49 5.47 7.92
CA GLY A 34 -14.62 5.44 6.99
C GLY A 34 -15.77 6.39 7.32
N ASP A 35 -15.79 6.97 8.51
CA ASP A 35 -16.72 8.04 8.90
C ASP A 35 -16.40 9.36 8.20
N ILE A 36 -15.11 9.67 7.95
CA ILE A 36 -14.64 10.96 7.40
C ILE A 36 -13.99 10.84 6.01
N ALA A 37 -13.62 9.64 5.57
CA ALA A 37 -12.96 9.41 4.29
C ALA A 37 -13.62 8.31 3.46
N HIS A 38 -13.53 8.46 2.14
CA HIS A 38 -13.62 7.33 1.22
C HIS A 38 -12.27 6.62 1.22
N VAL A 39 -12.29 5.32 1.46
CA VAL A 39 -11.09 4.47 1.50
C VAL A 39 -11.12 3.54 0.30
N ASP A 40 -10.05 3.53 -0.46
CA ASP A 40 -9.84 2.58 -1.56
C ASP A 40 -8.44 1.97 -1.48
N LYS A 41 -8.24 0.85 -2.16
CA LYS A 41 -6.96 0.16 -2.25
C LYS A 41 -6.72 -0.31 -3.67
N VAL A 42 -5.74 0.28 -4.33
CA VAL A 42 -5.42 0.00 -5.72
C VAL A 42 -4.18 -0.90 -5.85
N ILE A 43 -4.09 -1.57 -7.00
CA ILE A 43 -2.91 -2.34 -7.39
C ILE A 43 -2.21 -1.56 -8.49
N LEU A 44 -0.95 -1.26 -8.27
CA LEU A 44 -0.09 -0.53 -9.18
C LEU A 44 1.08 -1.41 -9.62
N CYS A 45 1.72 -1.05 -10.72
CA CYS A 45 2.86 -1.78 -11.27
C CYS A 45 4.13 -0.93 -11.13
N GLY A 46 5.12 -1.49 -10.44
CA GLY A 46 6.43 -0.85 -10.25
C GLY A 46 7.46 -1.26 -11.30
N PRO A 47 8.57 -0.48 -11.45
CA PRO A 47 9.67 -0.81 -12.32
C PRO A 47 10.61 -1.85 -11.65
N PRO A 48 11.54 -2.45 -12.42
CA PRO A 48 11.57 -2.46 -13.88
C PRO A 48 10.74 -3.63 -14.41
N ARG A 49 9.89 -3.36 -15.35
CA ARG A 49 9.02 -4.38 -15.96
C ARG A 49 9.79 -5.57 -16.54
N TRP A 50 10.96 -5.31 -17.14
CA TRP A 50 11.77 -6.36 -17.77
C TRP A 50 12.34 -7.38 -16.78
N LYS A 51 12.57 -7.01 -15.52
CA LYS A 51 12.99 -7.94 -14.45
C LYS A 51 11.89 -8.89 -14.02
N GLU A 52 10.64 -8.47 -14.21
CA GLU A 52 9.44 -9.22 -13.84
C GLU A 52 8.91 -10.08 -14.98
N PHE A 53 9.55 -10.03 -16.15
CA PHE A 53 9.11 -10.78 -17.31
C PHE A 53 9.32 -12.29 -17.10
N ASN A 54 8.24 -13.05 -17.20
CA ASN A 54 8.26 -14.51 -17.23
C ASN A 54 7.70 -15.01 -18.56
N PRO A 55 8.54 -15.60 -19.45
CA PRO A 55 8.11 -16.07 -20.78
C PRO A 55 7.05 -17.16 -20.73
N THR A 56 6.93 -17.88 -19.60
CA THR A 56 5.96 -18.95 -19.42
C THR A 56 4.65 -18.48 -18.81
N SER A 57 4.57 -17.20 -18.44
CA SER A 57 3.34 -16.62 -17.88
C SER A 57 2.30 -16.41 -18.99
N MET A 58 1.04 -16.70 -18.65
CA MET A 58 -0.08 -16.44 -19.55
C MET A 58 -0.41 -14.95 -19.69
N SER A 59 0.03 -14.11 -18.78
CA SER A 59 -0.10 -12.66 -18.89
C SER A 59 1.18 -12.05 -19.48
N ALA A 60 1.01 -11.16 -20.43
CA ALA A 60 2.12 -10.44 -21.05
C ALA A 60 2.86 -9.60 -20.01
N GLY A 61 4.02 -10.08 -19.58
CA GLY A 61 4.87 -9.42 -18.58
C GLY A 61 4.38 -9.64 -17.14
N ASN A 62 5.25 -10.22 -16.31
CA ASN A 62 5.06 -10.28 -14.86
C ASN A 62 5.59 -8.96 -14.26
N GLU A 63 4.75 -7.96 -14.22
CA GLU A 63 5.09 -6.68 -13.61
C GLU A 63 5.10 -6.82 -12.08
N LEU A 64 6.06 -6.19 -11.41
CA LEU A 64 6.02 -6.06 -9.97
C LEU A 64 4.76 -5.30 -9.56
N LYS A 65 3.92 -5.96 -8.79
CA LYS A 65 2.68 -5.37 -8.29
C LYS A 65 2.84 -5.00 -6.83
N PHE A 66 2.54 -3.76 -6.53
CA PHE A 66 2.43 -3.27 -5.17
C PHE A 66 1.02 -2.69 -4.94
N ARG A 67 0.67 -2.34 -3.71
CA ARG A 67 -0.63 -1.79 -3.37
C ARG A 67 -0.46 -0.38 -2.81
N ALA A 68 -1.49 0.43 -2.99
CA ALA A 68 -1.56 1.73 -2.35
C ALA A 68 -2.97 1.96 -1.81
N TYR A 69 -3.05 2.45 -0.59
CA TYR A 69 -4.29 2.97 -0.04
C TYR A 69 -4.52 4.39 -0.52
N ILE A 70 -5.77 4.71 -0.75
CA ILE A 70 -6.22 6.05 -1.12
C ILE A 70 -7.26 6.47 -0.10
N PHE A 71 -7.06 7.67 0.44
CA PHE A 71 -8.00 8.28 1.38
C PHE A 71 -8.43 9.63 0.82
N ILE A 72 -9.72 9.78 0.56
CA ILE A 72 -10.31 11.02 0.03
C ILE A 72 -11.30 11.55 1.06
N PRO A 73 -11.16 12.79 1.56
CA PRO A 73 -12.11 13.36 2.50
C PRO A 73 -13.53 13.32 1.95
N LYS A 74 -14.52 12.94 2.75
CA LYS A 74 -15.94 12.99 2.35
C LYS A 74 -16.48 14.41 2.18
N SER A 75 -15.73 15.40 2.67
CA SER A 75 -16.04 16.83 2.54
C SER A 75 -15.69 17.42 1.18
N VAL A 76 -15.00 16.68 0.30
CA VAL A 76 -14.56 17.20 -1.01
C VAL A 76 -15.74 17.61 -1.88
N LYS A 77 -15.53 18.68 -2.66
CA LYS A 77 -16.50 19.22 -3.62
C LYS A 77 -15.96 19.04 -5.04
N GLU A 78 -16.79 18.62 -5.96
CA GLU A 78 -16.42 18.32 -7.35
C GLU A 78 -15.70 19.48 -8.08
N ASN A 79 -16.03 20.73 -7.74
CA ASN A 79 -15.45 21.91 -8.40
C ASN A 79 -14.23 22.51 -7.68
N LYS A 80 -13.64 21.80 -6.72
CA LYS A 80 -12.48 22.26 -5.95
C LYS A 80 -11.36 21.24 -6.07
N LYS A 81 -10.12 21.73 -6.15
CA LYS A 81 -8.91 20.91 -6.11
C LYS A 81 -8.32 20.91 -4.70
N TYR A 82 -7.79 19.75 -4.31
CA TYR A 82 -7.27 19.50 -2.97
C TYR A 82 -5.80 19.08 -3.02
N PRO A 83 -5.01 19.45 -2.03
CA PRO A 83 -3.61 19.03 -1.94
C PRO A 83 -3.52 17.52 -1.70
N LEU A 84 -2.46 16.93 -2.25
CA LEU A 84 -2.13 15.52 -2.08
C LEU A 84 -0.95 15.36 -1.12
N ILE A 85 -1.09 14.45 -0.16
CA ILE A 85 0.03 13.92 0.63
C ILE A 85 0.32 12.50 0.16
N VAL A 86 1.56 12.27 -0.22
CA VAL A 86 2.10 10.92 -0.44
C VAL A 86 2.70 10.46 0.89
N PHE A 87 2.23 9.33 1.40
CA PHE A 87 2.60 8.87 2.73
C PHE A 87 3.20 7.45 2.68
N PRO A 88 4.50 7.29 2.41
CA PRO A 88 5.18 6.01 2.53
C PRO A 88 5.30 5.61 4.02
N HIS A 89 5.02 4.33 4.32
CA HIS A 89 5.15 3.79 5.68
C HIS A 89 6.62 3.69 6.11
N SER A 90 6.85 3.68 7.42
CA SER A 90 8.17 3.45 8.01
C SER A 90 8.55 1.96 7.94
N GLY A 91 9.87 1.69 8.08
CA GLY A 91 10.39 0.32 8.04
C GLY A 91 10.37 -0.26 6.63
N VAL A 92 11.40 -1.04 6.30
CA VAL A 92 11.52 -1.68 5.00
C VAL A 92 10.52 -2.81 4.87
N HIS A 93 10.47 -3.66 5.89
CA HIS A 93 9.57 -4.79 6.02
C HIS A 93 8.46 -4.48 7.03
N ALA A 94 7.64 -3.52 6.67
CA ALA A 94 6.41 -3.15 7.36
C ALA A 94 5.32 -2.94 6.30
N ASP A 95 4.20 -2.37 6.66
CA ASP A 95 3.11 -2.05 5.75
C ASP A 95 2.28 -0.87 6.29
N MET A 96 1.44 -0.33 5.44
CA MET A 96 0.50 0.72 5.80
C MET A 96 -0.68 0.10 6.55
N ASP A 97 -0.62 0.08 7.86
CA ASP A 97 -1.61 -0.48 8.76
C ASP A 97 -2.38 0.59 9.54
N THR A 98 -3.39 0.18 10.28
CA THR A 98 -4.26 1.09 11.06
C THR A 98 -3.56 1.73 12.26
N TYR A 99 -2.30 1.40 12.54
CA TYR A 99 -1.46 2.16 13.46
C TYR A 99 -1.36 3.64 13.06
N TYR A 100 -1.38 3.91 11.74
CA TYR A 100 -1.34 5.26 11.18
C TYR A 100 -2.70 5.98 11.14
N ALA A 101 -3.78 5.34 11.58
CA ALA A 101 -5.13 5.87 11.41
C ALA A 101 -5.32 7.27 12.01
N HIS A 102 -4.68 7.56 13.13
CA HIS A 102 -4.75 8.90 13.77
C HIS A 102 -4.13 10.00 12.91
N ILE A 103 -3.03 9.70 12.19
CA ILE A 103 -2.39 10.63 11.27
C ILE A 103 -3.26 10.82 10.02
N ILE A 104 -3.76 9.72 9.48
CA ILE A 104 -4.69 9.79 8.33
C ILE A 104 -5.92 10.62 8.68
N ARG A 105 -6.51 10.40 9.85
CA ARG A 105 -7.67 11.21 10.30
C ARG A 105 -7.34 12.70 10.37
N GLU A 106 -6.19 13.07 10.90
CA GLU A 106 -5.76 14.47 10.99
C GLU A 106 -5.58 15.09 9.60
N LEU A 107 -4.91 14.40 8.68
CA LEU A 107 -4.73 14.88 7.30
C LEU A 107 -6.07 15.04 6.58
N ILE A 108 -6.98 14.08 6.73
CA ILE A 108 -8.32 14.11 6.14
C ILE A 108 -9.15 15.26 6.72
N ALA A 109 -9.06 15.51 8.03
CA ALA A 109 -9.76 16.63 8.67
C ALA A 109 -9.27 18.00 8.16
N GLN A 110 -8.02 18.08 7.71
CA GLN A 110 -7.44 19.26 7.06
C GLN A 110 -7.66 19.30 5.53
N GLU A 111 -8.54 18.47 5.01
CA GLU A 111 -8.88 18.37 3.58
C GLU A 111 -7.71 17.94 2.66
N TYR A 112 -6.71 17.22 3.16
CA TYR A 112 -5.73 16.57 2.30
C TYR A 112 -6.28 15.28 1.73
N ILE A 113 -6.02 15.03 0.45
CA ILE A 113 -6.11 13.68 -0.14
C ILE A 113 -4.81 12.96 0.22
N VAL A 114 -4.89 11.68 0.56
CA VAL A 114 -3.70 10.90 0.94
C VAL A 114 -3.59 9.66 0.07
N VAL A 115 -2.39 9.38 -0.43
CA VAL A 115 -2.02 8.10 -1.02
C VAL A 115 -0.88 7.49 -0.23
N ALA A 116 -1.04 6.23 0.18
CA ALA A 116 -0.08 5.52 1.02
C ALA A 116 0.30 4.19 0.37
N ALA A 117 1.51 4.13 -0.17
CA ALA A 117 2.01 2.95 -0.88
C ALA A 117 2.53 1.89 0.10
N ASP A 118 2.05 0.66 -0.07
CA ASP A 118 2.74 -0.56 0.39
C ASP A 118 3.73 -0.97 -0.71
N TYR A 119 4.86 -0.26 -0.77
CA TYR A 119 5.90 -0.43 -1.79
C TYR A 119 6.55 -1.82 -1.72
N ARG A 120 7.38 -2.17 -2.71
CA ARG A 120 8.15 -3.43 -2.68
C ARG A 120 8.92 -3.58 -1.38
N GLY A 121 8.97 -4.78 -0.84
CA GLY A 121 9.51 -5.06 0.48
C GLY A 121 8.46 -5.08 1.60
N SER A 122 7.26 -4.52 1.38
CA SER A 122 6.19 -4.49 2.38
C SER A 122 5.73 -5.88 2.79
N THR A 123 5.33 -6.01 4.06
CA THR A 123 4.68 -7.19 4.61
C THR A 123 3.21 -7.29 4.17
N GLY A 124 2.57 -8.43 4.44
CA GLY A 124 1.16 -8.62 4.15
C GLY A 124 0.80 -9.03 2.70
N TYR A 125 1.79 -9.18 1.81
CA TYR A 125 1.59 -9.52 0.39
C TYR A 125 2.37 -10.76 -0.06
N GLY A 126 2.93 -11.50 0.88
CA GLY A 126 3.68 -12.72 0.64
C GLY A 126 5.17 -12.50 0.39
N ALA A 127 5.90 -13.63 0.32
CA ALA A 127 7.35 -13.64 0.20
C ALA A 127 7.84 -12.92 -1.08
N GLY A 128 7.08 -12.99 -2.17
CA GLY A 128 7.44 -12.33 -3.44
C GLY A 128 7.58 -10.82 -3.27
N THR A 129 6.59 -10.15 -2.67
CA THR A 129 6.67 -8.71 -2.40
C THR A 129 7.76 -8.39 -1.39
N TYR A 130 7.82 -9.16 -0.31
CA TYR A 130 8.82 -8.99 0.76
C TYR A 130 10.26 -9.04 0.25
N ASN A 131 10.60 -10.01 -0.61
CA ASN A 131 11.95 -10.22 -1.12
C ASN A 131 12.36 -9.28 -2.27
N ASN A 132 11.43 -8.49 -2.79
CA ASN A 132 11.69 -7.58 -3.92
C ASN A 132 12.18 -6.19 -3.49
N ILE A 133 12.49 -6.00 -2.22
CA ILE A 133 13.09 -4.74 -1.75
C ILE A 133 14.37 -4.42 -2.52
N ASP A 134 14.55 -3.16 -2.88
CA ASP A 134 15.75 -2.63 -3.52
C ASP A 134 16.19 -1.39 -2.73
N TYR A 135 16.88 -1.61 -1.67
CA TYR A 135 17.19 -0.67 -0.59
C TYR A 135 17.68 0.71 -1.07
N GLY A 136 16.85 1.73 -0.95
CA GLY A 136 17.13 3.10 -1.42
C GLY A 136 17.05 3.25 -2.94
N GLY A 137 16.35 2.33 -3.61
CA GLY A 137 16.26 2.28 -5.06
C GLY A 137 14.82 2.26 -5.57
N LEU A 138 14.38 1.12 -6.10
CA LEU A 138 13.11 1.00 -6.84
C LEU A 138 11.86 1.13 -5.96
N GLU A 139 11.95 0.96 -4.65
CA GLU A 139 10.83 1.25 -3.74
C GLU A 139 10.46 2.73 -3.75
N ASN A 140 11.42 3.63 -4.00
CA ASN A 140 11.15 5.06 -4.17
C ASN A 140 10.33 5.31 -5.45
N GLU A 141 10.60 4.54 -6.51
CA GLU A 141 9.82 4.59 -7.74
C GLU A 141 8.39 4.11 -7.54
N ASP A 142 8.17 3.08 -6.70
CA ASP A 142 6.83 2.62 -6.36
C ASP A 142 6.03 3.75 -5.67
N VAL A 143 6.65 4.46 -4.74
CA VAL A 143 6.05 5.63 -4.08
C VAL A 143 5.73 6.74 -5.09
N TYR A 144 6.66 7.03 -6.00
CA TYR A 144 6.46 8.02 -7.06
C TYR A 144 5.33 7.63 -8.02
N ILE A 145 5.23 6.35 -8.38
CA ILE A 145 4.13 5.82 -9.21
C ILE A 145 2.77 6.02 -8.51
N SER A 146 2.69 5.82 -7.21
CA SER A 146 1.45 6.05 -6.47
C SER A 146 1.03 7.53 -6.51
N ARG A 147 1.99 8.46 -6.44
CA ARG A 147 1.75 9.89 -6.65
C ARG A 147 1.20 10.18 -8.05
N ASN A 148 1.84 9.62 -9.09
CA ASN A 148 1.43 9.85 -10.48
C ASN A 148 0.03 9.30 -10.73
N TYR A 149 -0.25 8.11 -10.22
CA TYR A 149 -1.59 7.53 -10.30
C TYR A 149 -2.68 8.47 -9.79
N MET A 150 -2.45 9.14 -8.66
CA MET A 150 -3.41 10.10 -8.10
C MET A 150 -3.58 11.33 -8.98
N VAL A 151 -2.47 11.88 -9.48
CA VAL A 151 -2.50 13.09 -10.31
C VAL A 151 -3.16 12.84 -11.67
N ASP A 152 -2.93 11.66 -12.23
CA ASP A 152 -3.38 11.31 -13.58
C ASP A 152 -4.84 10.82 -13.62
N ASN A 153 -5.37 10.32 -12.50
CA ASN A 153 -6.69 9.67 -12.48
C ASN A 153 -7.74 10.39 -11.61
N PHE A 154 -7.35 11.40 -10.82
CA PHE A 154 -8.27 12.10 -9.94
C PHE A 154 -8.25 13.62 -10.20
N ASP A 155 -9.24 14.11 -10.93
CA ASP A 155 -9.36 15.55 -11.27
C ASP A 155 -9.44 16.46 -10.04
N ILE A 156 -9.84 15.94 -8.89
CA ILE A 156 -9.90 16.67 -7.63
C ILE A 156 -8.52 16.89 -6.99
N VAL A 157 -7.47 16.21 -7.48
CA VAL A 157 -6.10 16.40 -6.99
C VAL A 157 -5.48 17.64 -7.62
N ASP A 158 -4.90 18.50 -6.79
CA ASP A 158 -4.08 19.63 -7.24
C ASP A 158 -2.62 19.19 -7.43
N SER A 159 -2.24 18.98 -8.68
CA SER A 159 -0.89 18.54 -9.03
C SER A 159 0.21 19.55 -8.66
N SER A 160 -0.15 20.82 -8.40
CA SER A 160 0.79 21.86 -7.96
C SER A 160 0.99 21.87 -6.43
N ARG A 161 0.15 21.17 -5.67
CA ARG A 161 0.19 21.09 -4.22
C ARG A 161 0.31 19.64 -3.77
N VAL A 162 1.46 19.03 -4.07
CA VAL A 162 1.79 17.66 -3.65
C VAL A 162 2.93 17.70 -2.66
N GLY A 163 2.72 17.11 -1.50
CA GLY A 163 3.74 16.93 -0.47
C GLY A 163 4.00 15.45 -0.19
N ILE A 164 5.13 15.17 0.42
CA ILE A 164 5.45 13.85 0.96
C ILE A 164 5.64 13.97 2.46
N MET A 165 5.16 12.98 3.20
CA MET A 165 5.32 12.90 4.64
C MET A 165 5.59 11.45 5.03
N GLY A 166 6.63 11.23 5.81
CA GLY A 166 6.98 9.92 6.32
C GLY A 166 8.02 10.04 7.43
N TRP A 167 8.45 8.92 7.96
CA TRP A 167 9.58 8.86 8.88
C TRP A 167 10.35 7.56 8.73
N SER A 168 11.59 7.51 9.26
CA SER A 168 12.49 6.38 9.09
C SER A 168 12.70 6.10 7.60
N HIS A 169 12.52 4.87 7.15
CA HIS A 169 12.66 4.48 5.76
C HIS A 169 11.65 5.20 4.82
N GLY A 170 10.51 5.63 5.33
CA GLY A 170 9.51 6.40 4.56
C GLY A 170 9.79 7.91 4.51
N GLY A 171 10.86 8.40 5.14
CA GLY A 171 11.19 9.82 5.25
C GLY A 171 12.29 10.31 4.32
#